data_bba50782eec74f5f1467c6027a9a06d9
#
_entry.id   bba50782eec74f5f1467c6027a9a06d9
#
_cell.length_a   1.000
_cell.length_b   1.000
_cell.length_c   1.000
_cell.angle_alpha   90.00
_cell.angle_beta   90.00
_cell.angle_gamma   90.00
#
_symmetry.space_group_name_H-M   'P 1'
#
loop_
_entity.id
_entity.type
_entity.pdbx_description
1 polymer ?
#
loop_
_entity_poly.entity_id
_entity_poly.type
_entity_poly.pdbx_seq_one_letter_code
_entity_poly.pdbx_strand_id
1 'polypeptide(L)'
;MKNFTYYRPATAEQAVGLLAAEWGPTELLAGGTDLLDLQKEYIAQPDKVVSLSGIKPLSTIALDGGKATIGAGVKLAEIATACKAHFPALADAAAQIGGPQIRNMGTLGGNLCQRNRCWYFRDEYTVCLLKGGKKCFATDGENRYHAIFTQGHPCVIVNPSTLAPALIALGATAEVLGPKGKRTVEVANFFRAPKAADEREHNLAANEMVLSVTIPVSDGLKNASYEVRHKQSYDWPLVQAAVAFQLADGKAKGAKIVLGHVAPTPVIAEEAAKAIEGQAVTEETAAKAGQAAATGAKPLSQNAYKVKLVEVAVKRALLTAAGAAKYWEV
;
A
#
# COMPACT_ATOMS: atom_id res chain seq x y z
N MET A 1 4.97 -25.89 6.56
CA MET A 1 6.17 -25.08 6.27
C MET A 1 7.29 -25.99 5.81
N LYS A 2 7.88 -25.75 4.65
CA LYS A 2 9.05 -26.49 4.12
C LYS A 2 10.32 -26.05 4.87
N ASN A 3 11.31 -26.96 5.03
CA ASN A 3 12.64 -26.58 5.54
C ASN A 3 13.35 -25.67 4.54
N PHE A 4 14.09 -24.67 5.06
CA PHE A 4 14.84 -23.70 4.29
C PHE A 4 16.20 -23.39 4.93
N THR A 5 17.15 -22.91 4.14
CA THR A 5 18.40 -22.36 4.64
C THR A 5 18.19 -20.88 5.03
N TYR A 6 18.61 -20.51 6.24
CA TYR A 6 18.47 -19.13 6.74
C TYR A 6 19.80 -18.37 6.59
N TYR A 7 19.72 -17.17 6.00
CA TYR A 7 20.84 -16.25 5.85
C TYR A 7 20.57 -14.94 6.56
N ARG A 8 21.59 -14.33 7.14
CA ARG A 8 21.54 -13.03 7.80
C ARG A 8 22.69 -12.14 7.34
N PRO A 9 22.61 -11.56 6.14
CA PRO A 9 23.64 -10.67 5.61
C PRO A 9 23.73 -9.38 6.45
N ALA A 10 24.93 -8.76 6.41
CA ALA A 10 25.20 -7.50 7.09
C ALA A 10 24.96 -6.27 6.19
N THR A 11 24.92 -6.47 4.86
CA THR A 11 24.71 -5.37 3.89
C THR A 11 23.61 -5.71 2.89
N ALA A 12 23.07 -4.69 2.24
CA ALA A 12 22.03 -4.84 1.22
C ALA A 12 22.58 -5.56 -0.03
N GLU A 13 23.84 -5.29 -0.39
CA GLU A 13 24.53 -5.93 -1.53
C GLU A 13 24.68 -7.44 -1.30
N GLN A 14 25.05 -7.84 -0.07
CA GLN A 14 25.11 -9.26 0.30
C GLN A 14 23.70 -9.90 0.23
N ALA A 15 22.66 -9.19 0.67
CA ALA A 15 21.30 -9.68 0.58
C ALA A 15 20.89 -9.90 -0.88
N VAL A 16 21.10 -8.92 -1.76
CA VAL A 16 20.81 -9.02 -3.20
C VAL A 16 21.60 -10.17 -3.86
N GLY A 17 22.88 -10.36 -3.48
CA GLY A 17 23.70 -11.46 -4.00
C GLY A 17 23.19 -12.87 -3.64
N LEU A 18 22.30 -12.99 -2.65
CA LEU A 18 21.66 -14.26 -2.26
C LEU A 18 20.32 -14.52 -2.98
N LEU A 19 19.75 -13.50 -3.62
CA LEU A 19 18.45 -13.61 -4.29
C LEU A 19 18.57 -14.39 -5.61
N ALA A 20 17.54 -15.17 -5.91
CA ALA A 20 17.40 -15.85 -7.19
C ALA A 20 16.94 -14.86 -8.28
N ALA A 21 17.20 -15.21 -9.55
CA ALA A 21 16.72 -14.44 -10.70
C ALA A 21 15.21 -14.59 -10.95
N GLU A 22 14.57 -15.57 -10.33
CA GLU A 22 13.15 -15.88 -10.41
C GLU A 22 12.51 -15.89 -9.01
N TRP A 23 11.20 -15.66 -8.96
CA TRP A 23 10.42 -15.71 -7.71
C TRP A 23 10.24 -17.14 -7.22
N GLY A 24 10.28 -17.34 -5.91
CA GLY A 24 9.97 -18.59 -5.23
C GLY A 24 11.16 -19.25 -4.53
N PRO A 25 12.32 -19.49 -5.18
CA PRO A 25 13.45 -20.18 -4.53
C PRO A 25 14.06 -19.42 -3.36
N THR A 26 14.02 -18.09 -3.36
CA THR A 26 14.55 -17.24 -2.29
C THR A 26 13.57 -16.15 -1.92
N GLU A 27 13.32 -15.96 -0.62
CA GLU A 27 12.44 -14.91 -0.12
C GLU A 27 13.16 -14.01 0.92
N LEU A 28 12.86 -12.72 0.88
CA LEU A 28 13.34 -11.73 1.86
C LEU A 28 12.47 -11.75 3.12
N LEU A 29 13.10 -11.83 4.27
CA LEU A 29 12.44 -11.78 5.58
C LEU A 29 12.73 -10.44 6.25
N ALA A 30 11.77 -9.51 6.25
CA ALA A 30 11.81 -8.28 7.03
C ALA A 30 11.14 -8.50 8.40
N GLY A 31 9.90 -8.05 8.60
CA GLY A 31 9.13 -8.27 9.83
C GLY A 31 8.47 -9.64 9.94
N GLY A 32 8.37 -10.39 8.86
CA GLY A 32 7.79 -11.74 8.81
C GLY A 32 6.27 -11.82 8.84
N THR A 33 5.56 -10.71 9.06
CA THR A 33 4.10 -10.67 9.25
C THR A 33 3.27 -11.05 8.02
N ASP A 34 3.90 -11.19 6.85
CA ASP A 34 3.31 -11.73 5.64
C ASP A 34 3.97 -13.06 5.21
N LEU A 35 5.30 -13.09 5.11
CA LEU A 35 6.02 -14.25 4.61
C LEU A 35 5.78 -15.51 5.46
N LEU A 36 5.79 -15.37 6.79
CA LEU A 36 5.60 -16.54 7.68
C LEU A 36 4.18 -17.10 7.58
N ASP A 37 3.19 -16.23 7.36
CA ASP A 37 1.81 -16.64 7.10
C ASP A 37 1.73 -17.46 5.80
N LEU A 38 2.29 -16.93 4.69
CA LEU A 38 2.38 -17.63 3.42
C LEU A 38 3.10 -18.99 3.51
N GLN A 39 4.15 -19.07 4.35
CA GLN A 39 4.87 -20.33 4.55
C GLN A 39 4.06 -21.35 5.36
N LYS A 40 3.31 -20.92 6.38
CA LYS A 40 2.45 -21.77 7.18
C LYS A 40 1.29 -22.35 6.36
N GLU A 41 0.74 -21.53 5.45
CA GLU A 41 -0.32 -21.91 4.53
C GLU A 41 0.22 -22.60 3.25
N TYR A 42 1.51 -22.96 3.20
CA TYR A 42 2.17 -23.62 2.06
C TYR A 42 2.07 -22.88 0.72
N ILE A 43 1.75 -21.59 0.73
CA ILE A 43 1.69 -20.73 -0.47
C ILE A 43 3.10 -20.33 -0.92
N ALA A 44 4.00 -20.02 0.03
CA ALA A 44 5.41 -19.78 -0.23
C ALA A 44 6.25 -20.90 0.38
N GLN A 45 7.10 -21.55 -0.43
CA GLN A 45 7.95 -22.66 0.00
C GLN A 45 9.40 -22.44 -0.47
N PRO A 46 10.08 -21.37 -0.02
CA PRO A 46 11.43 -21.06 -0.46
C PRO A 46 12.45 -22.09 0.04
N ASP A 47 13.53 -22.28 -0.72
CA ASP A 47 14.72 -23.02 -0.28
C ASP A 47 15.63 -22.17 0.60
N LYS A 48 15.57 -20.84 0.42
CA LYS A 48 16.38 -19.84 1.13
C LYS A 48 15.52 -18.72 1.67
N VAL A 49 15.79 -18.33 2.92
CA VAL A 49 15.20 -17.14 3.55
C VAL A 49 16.33 -16.20 3.95
N VAL A 50 16.29 -14.98 3.43
CA VAL A 50 17.31 -13.95 3.66
C VAL A 50 16.74 -12.89 4.60
N SER A 51 17.21 -12.88 5.84
CA SER A 51 16.79 -11.93 6.86
C SER A 51 17.44 -10.56 6.66
N LEU A 52 16.61 -9.52 6.66
CA LEU A 52 17.07 -8.14 6.56
C LEU A 52 17.42 -7.50 7.91
N SER A 53 17.19 -8.21 9.03
CA SER A 53 17.38 -7.67 10.39
C SER A 53 18.82 -7.28 10.74
N GLY A 54 19.81 -7.77 9.99
CA GLY A 54 21.22 -7.44 10.16
C GLY A 54 21.63 -6.13 9.49
N ILE A 55 20.82 -5.58 8.61
CA ILE A 55 21.17 -4.45 7.73
C ILE A 55 20.70 -3.15 8.37
N LYS A 56 21.53 -2.57 9.26
CA LYS A 56 21.19 -1.38 10.06
C LYS A 56 20.69 -0.17 9.24
N PRO A 57 21.29 0.19 8.08
CA PRO A 57 20.81 1.34 7.30
C PRO A 57 19.35 1.26 6.85
N LEU A 58 18.78 0.05 6.75
CA LEU A 58 17.36 -0.12 6.42
C LEU A 58 16.39 0.34 7.53
N SER A 59 16.88 0.54 8.75
CA SER A 59 16.03 0.87 9.92
C SER A 59 16.23 2.32 10.38
N THR A 60 16.48 3.26 9.46
CA THR A 60 16.71 4.67 9.77
C THR A 60 15.64 5.56 9.17
N ILE A 61 15.29 6.64 9.90
CA ILE A 61 14.48 7.76 9.39
C ILE A 61 15.37 9.01 9.43
N ALA A 62 15.49 9.70 8.31
CA ALA A 62 16.22 10.95 8.19
C ALA A 62 15.32 12.04 7.62
N LEU A 63 15.37 13.23 8.22
CA LEU A 63 14.73 14.45 7.75
C LEU A 63 15.86 15.41 7.41
N ASP A 64 16.14 15.64 6.14
CA ASP A 64 17.22 16.49 5.67
C ASP A 64 16.93 17.06 4.29
N GLY A 65 17.38 18.32 4.05
CA GLY A 65 17.32 18.95 2.74
C GLY A 65 15.94 19.06 2.13
N GLY A 66 14.88 19.25 2.93
CA GLY A 66 13.49 19.36 2.43
C GLY A 66 12.90 18.02 2.00
N LYS A 67 13.44 16.90 2.48
CA LYS A 67 12.91 15.55 2.23
C LYS A 67 13.00 14.67 3.48
N ALA A 68 12.11 13.69 3.57
CA ALA A 68 12.17 12.61 4.55
C ALA A 68 12.56 11.32 3.85
N THR A 69 13.61 10.64 4.32
CA THR A 69 14.02 9.33 3.82
C THR A 69 13.78 8.30 4.91
N ILE A 70 12.96 7.29 4.61
CA ILE A 70 12.55 6.23 5.52
C ILE A 70 13.07 4.90 4.98
N GLY A 71 13.93 4.23 5.73
CA GLY A 71 14.49 2.93 5.37
C GLY A 71 13.42 1.85 5.29
N ALA A 72 13.58 0.89 4.39
CA ALA A 72 12.61 -0.19 4.15
C ALA A 72 12.38 -1.10 5.36
N GLY A 73 13.32 -1.16 6.30
CA GLY A 73 13.25 -1.92 7.54
C GLY A 73 12.63 -1.17 8.73
N VAL A 74 12.31 0.12 8.58
CA VAL A 74 11.66 0.93 9.63
C VAL A 74 10.29 0.32 9.96
N LYS A 75 9.99 0.21 11.25
CA LYS A 75 8.75 -0.38 11.74
C LYS A 75 7.55 0.54 11.54
N LEU A 76 6.38 -0.05 11.28
CA LEU A 76 5.14 0.70 11.13
C LEU A 76 4.82 1.56 12.36
N ALA A 77 5.12 1.08 13.57
CA ALA A 77 4.95 1.83 14.80
C ALA A 77 5.84 3.09 14.85
N GLU A 78 7.08 3.00 14.34
CA GLU A 78 8.01 4.13 14.27
C GLU A 78 7.54 5.15 13.24
N ILE A 79 7.05 4.71 12.07
CA ILE A 79 6.47 5.58 11.03
C ILE A 79 5.28 6.36 11.59
N ALA A 80 4.37 5.68 12.29
CA ALA A 80 3.19 6.29 12.90
C ALA A 80 3.53 7.44 13.86
N THR A 81 4.68 7.37 14.53
CA THR A 81 5.14 8.40 15.47
C THR A 81 5.96 9.48 14.76
N ALA A 82 6.98 9.07 14.01
CA ALA A 82 7.95 10.00 13.43
C ALA A 82 7.37 10.87 12.30
N CYS A 83 6.40 10.34 11.55
CA CYS A 83 5.83 11.04 10.40
C CYS A 83 4.68 11.98 10.76
N LYS A 84 4.18 11.99 12.01
CA LYS A 84 2.95 12.68 12.39
C LYS A 84 2.96 14.18 12.14
N ALA A 85 4.11 14.84 12.30
CA ALA A 85 4.23 16.28 12.16
C ALA A 85 4.14 16.76 10.70
N HIS A 86 4.76 16.04 9.76
CA HIS A 86 4.87 16.46 8.36
C HIS A 86 3.96 15.65 7.41
N PHE A 87 3.68 14.39 7.75
CA PHE A 87 2.95 13.46 6.92
C PHE A 87 1.85 12.73 7.70
N PRO A 88 0.84 13.48 8.25
CA PRO A 88 -0.25 12.87 9.01
C PRO A 88 -0.96 11.76 8.22
N ALA A 89 -1.11 11.88 6.90
CA ALA A 89 -1.68 10.83 6.06
C ALA A 89 -0.91 9.50 6.18
N LEU A 90 0.43 9.55 6.17
CA LEU A 90 1.27 8.36 6.31
C LEU A 90 1.30 7.83 7.74
N ALA A 91 1.36 8.74 8.71
CA ALA A 91 1.35 8.38 10.13
C ALA A 91 0.05 7.66 10.53
N ASP A 92 -1.10 8.21 10.13
CA ASP A 92 -2.42 7.62 10.40
C ASP A 92 -2.58 6.28 9.69
N ALA A 93 -2.18 6.20 8.41
CA ALA A 93 -2.18 4.94 7.67
C ALA A 93 -1.34 3.87 8.40
N ALA A 94 -0.13 4.20 8.85
CA ALA A 94 0.74 3.28 9.57
C ALA A 94 0.14 2.87 10.93
N ALA A 95 -0.48 3.81 11.67
CA ALA A 95 -1.09 3.57 12.98
C ALA A 95 -2.30 2.62 12.92
N GLN A 96 -2.95 2.53 11.77
CA GLN A 96 -4.16 1.73 11.58
C GLN A 96 -3.90 0.30 11.09
N ILE A 97 -2.67 -0.04 10.70
CA ILE A 97 -2.33 -1.38 10.23
C ILE A 97 -2.37 -2.39 11.39
N GLY A 98 -3.22 -3.40 11.26
CA GLY A 98 -3.31 -4.52 12.18
C GLY A 98 -3.43 -4.12 13.65
N GLY A 99 -2.72 -4.86 14.52
CA GLY A 99 -2.59 -4.54 15.96
C GLY A 99 -1.18 -4.08 16.32
N PRO A 100 -0.94 -3.68 17.58
CA PRO A 100 0.38 -3.22 18.05
C PRO A 100 1.50 -4.22 17.74
N GLN A 101 1.26 -5.52 17.91
CA GLN A 101 2.24 -6.57 17.63
C GLN A 101 2.64 -6.60 16.15
N ILE A 102 1.67 -6.43 15.25
CA ILE A 102 1.92 -6.37 13.80
C ILE A 102 2.72 -5.12 13.47
N ARG A 103 2.37 -3.95 14.02
CA ARG A 103 3.08 -2.70 13.75
C ARG A 103 4.51 -2.67 14.30
N ASN A 104 4.76 -3.34 15.43
CA ASN A 104 6.10 -3.47 16.01
C ASN A 104 7.01 -4.43 15.21
N MET A 105 6.46 -5.29 14.37
CA MET A 105 7.21 -6.22 13.53
C MET A 105 7.21 -5.84 12.05
N GLY A 106 6.05 -5.46 11.51
CA GLY A 106 5.90 -5.05 10.12
C GLY A 106 6.75 -3.82 9.78
N THR A 107 7.23 -3.76 8.55
CA THR A 107 8.14 -2.73 8.08
C THR A 107 7.59 -1.99 6.87
N LEU A 108 8.16 -0.82 6.53
CA LEU A 108 7.82 -0.06 5.34
C LEU A 108 7.92 -0.94 4.08
N GLY A 109 9.08 -1.51 3.80
CA GLY A 109 9.30 -2.33 2.61
C GLY A 109 8.44 -3.57 2.58
N GLY A 110 8.25 -4.23 3.75
CA GLY A 110 7.35 -5.38 3.87
C GLY A 110 5.90 -5.00 3.57
N ASN A 111 5.44 -3.82 3.98
CA ASN A 111 4.09 -3.34 3.65
C ASN A 111 3.90 -3.08 2.15
N LEU A 112 4.90 -2.48 1.48
CA LEU A 112 4.84 -2.22 0.04
C LEU A 112 4.90 -3.51 -0.80
N CYS A 113 5.67 -4.51 -0.35
CA CYS A 113 5.96 -5.74 -1.10
C CYS A 113 5.09 -6.94 -0.70
N GLN A 114 4.14 -6.77 0.24
CA GLN A 114 3.30 -7.88 0.71
C GLN A 114 2.41 -8.42 -0.40
N ARG A 115 2.08 -9.73 -0.32
CA ARG A 115 1.15 -10.40 -1.22
C ARG A 115 -0.29 -10.06 -0.85
N ASN A 116 -1.18 -10.15 -1.84
CA ASN A 116 -2.62 -9.91 -1.67
C ASN A 116 -3.26 -10.79 -0.58
N ARG A 117 -4.45 -10.38 -0.10
CA ARG A 117 -5.21 -11.05 0.96
C ARG A 117 -6.42 -11.82 0.45
N CYS A 118 -6.47 -12.10 -0.85
CA CYS A 118 -7.54 -12.90 -1.43
C CYS A 118 -7.55 -14.30 -0.81
N TRP A 119 -8.68 -14.72 -0.26
CA TRP A 119 -8.81 -16.02 0.39
C TRP A 119 -8.57 -17.19 -0.57
N TYR A 120 -8.94 -17.10 -1.86
CA TYR A 120 -8.60 -18.11 -2.86
C TYR A 120 -7.10 -18.22 -3.10
N PHE A 121 -6.36 -17.09 -3.02
CA PHE A 121 -4.91 -17.11 -3.11
C PHE A 121 -4.27 -17.70 -1.84
N ARG A 122 -4.84 -17.38 -0.67
CA ARG A 122 -4.33 -17.81 0.65
C ARG A 122 -4.74 -19.22 1.05
N ASP A 123 -5.61 -19.86 0.32
CA ASP A 123 -6.00 -21.26 0.53
C ASP A 123 -5.07 -22.19 -0.23
N GLU A 124 -4.39 -23.13 0.45
CA GLU A 124 -3.42 -24.08 -0.10
C GLU A 124 -3.98 -24.85 -1.29
N TYR A 125 -5.23 -25.31 -1.20
CA TYR A 125 -5.85 -26.22 -2.15
C TYR A 125 -6.44 -25.52 -3.39
N THR A 126 -6.70 -24.24 -3.33
CA THR A 126 -7.25 -23.48 -4.46
C THR A 126 -6.17 -23.06 -5.44
N VAL A 127 -6.08 -23.70 -6.59
CA VAL A 127 -5.12 -23.34 -7.66
C VAL A 127 -5.72 -22.21 -8.51
N CYS A 128 -5.63 -20.97 -8.01
CA CYS A 128 -6.10 -19.78 -8.71
C CYS A 128 -5.08 -19.27 -9.74
N LEU A 129 -5.46 -18.27 -10.55
CA LEU A 129 -4.63 -17.65 -11.58
C LEU A 129 -3.21 -17.30 -11.09
N LEU A 130 -3.08 -16.70 -9.90
CA LEU A 130 -1.79 -16.31 -9.31
C LEU A 130 -1.02 -17.48 -8.65
N LYS A 131 -1.53 -18.71 -8.77
CA LYS A 131 -0.88 -19.95 -8.35
C LYS A 131 -0.77 -20.96 -9.48
N GLY A 132 -0.76 -20.48 -10.75
CA GLY A 132 -0.61 -21.31 -11.95
C GLY A 132 -1.92 -21.92 -12.48
N GLY A 133 -3.06 -21.57 -11.91
CA GLY A 133 -4.39 -21.96 -12.42
C GLY A 133 -4.83 -21.15 -13.64
N LYS A 134 -5.97 -21.53 -14.20
CA LYS A 134 -6.50 -20.95 -15.44
C LYS A 134 -7.53 -19.84 -15.24
N LYS A 135 -8.04 -19.62 -14.01
CA LYS A 135 -9.09 -18.63 -13.73
C LYS A 135 -8.94 -17.96 -12.37
N CYS A 136 -9.56 -16.81 -12.23
CA CYS A 136 -9.80 -16.14 -10.95
C CYS A 136 -11.13 -16.63 -10.37
N PHE A 137 -11.10 -17.33 -9.24
CA PHE A 137 -12.31 -17.86 -8.61
C PHE A 137 -13.18 -16.76 -8.00
N ALA A 138 -12.61 -15.59 -7.66
CA ALA A 138 -13.37 -14.48 -7.12
C ALA A 138 -14.30 -13.82 -8.14
N THR A 139 -14.08 -13.99 -9.45
CA THR A 139 -14.93 -13.37 -10.48
C THR A 139 -16.39 -13.85 -10.38
N ASP A 140 -16.56 -15.17 -10.23
CA ASP A 140 -17.88 -15.82 -10.21
C ASP A 140 -18.26 -16.33 -8.81
N GLY A 141 -17.33 -16.28 -7.83
CA GLY A 141 -17.52 -16.78 -6.47
C GLY A 141 -17.68 -15.65 -5.45
N GLU A 142 -17.20 -15.91 -4.23
CA GLU A 142 -17.21 -14.94 -3.13
C GLU A 142 -16.27 -13.78 -3.40
N ASN A 143 -16.79 -12.57 -3.56
CA ASN A 143 -16.00 -11.41 -4.00
C ASN A 143 -16.27 -10.12 -3.21
N ARG A 144 -16.93 -10.20 -2.06
CA ARG A 144 -17.34 -9.03 -1.26
C ARG A 144 -16.21 -8.07 -0.89
N TYR A 145 -14.96 -8.53 -0.79
CA TYR A 145 -13.81 -7.70 -0.42
C TYR A 145 -12.87 -7.40 -1.60
N HIS A 146 -13.21 -7.87 -2.78
CA HIS A 146 -12.39 -7.74 -3.98
C HIS A 146 -12.54 -6.36 -4.66
N ALA A 147 -11.82 -6.19 -5.76
CA ALA A 147 -11.75 -4.93 -6.50
C ALA A 147 -13.09 -4.51 -7.12
N ILE A 148 -13.30 -3.19 -7.15
CA ILE A 148 -14.38 -2.55 -7.92
C ILE A 148 -13.85 -1.72 -9.09
N PHE A 149 -12.51 -1.54 -9.17
CA PHE A 149 -11.82 -0.93 -10.33
C PHE A 149 -10.87 -1.97 -10.91
N THR A 150 -11.36 -2.81 -11.80
CA THR A 150 -10.59 -3.91 -12.41
C THR A 150 -10.09 -3.59 -13.80
N GLN A 151 -10.74 -2.65 -14.50
CA GLN A 151 -10.43 -2.30 -15.90
C GLN A 151 -10.32 -3.52 -16.84
N GLY A 152 -11.09 -4.58 -16.56
CA GLY A 152 -11.04 -5.84 -17.31
C GLY A 152 -9.85 -6.75 -16.95
N HIS A 153 -9.12 -6.45 -15.88
CA HIS A 153 -8.01 -7.31 -15.42
C HIS A 153 -8.52 -8.68 -14.98
N PRO A 154 -7.83 -9.79 -15.37
CA PRO A 154 -8.33 -11.14 -15.11
C PRO A 154 -8.30 -11.54 -13.64
N CYS A 155 -7.46 -10.92 -12.81
CA CYS A 155 -7.41 -11.13 -11.37
C CYS A 155 -8.00 -9.92 -10.64
N VAL A 156 -9.03 -10.14 -9.83
CA VAL A 156 -9.79 -9.08 -9.16
C VAL A 156 -9.35 -8.85 -7.70
N ILE A 157 -8.10 -9.12 -7.38
CA ILE A 157 -7.53 -8.81 -6.07
C ILE A 157 -7.56 -7.31 -5.77
N VAL A 158 -7.37 -6.95 -4.51
CA VAL A 158 -7.05 -5.57 -4.11
C VAL A 158 -5.61 -5.49 -3.63
N ASN A 159 -4.94 -4.37 -3.91
CA ASN A 159 -3.63 -4.09 -3.34
C ASN A 159 -3.76 -3.94 -1.81
N PRO A 160 -2.98 -4.68 -1.02
CA PRO A 160 -3.13 -4.71 0.44
C PRO A 160 -2.31 -3.65 1.18
N SER A 161 -1.49 -2.86 0.47
CA SER A 161 -0.62 -1.87 1.09
C SER A 161 -1.40 -0.64 1.53
N THR A 162 -1.59 -0.48 2.83
CA THR A 162 -2.22 0.71 3.43
C THR A 162 -1.32 1.95 3.35
N LEU A 163 0.01 1.78 3.29
CA LEU A 163 0.94 2.91 3.14
C LEU A 163 0.97 3.47 1.72
N ALA A 164 0.72 2.62 0.71
CA ALA A 164 0.87 2.99 -0.69
C ALA A 164 0.03 4.20 -1.12
N PRO A 165 -1.28 4.32 -0.81
CA PRO A 165 -2.06 5.50 -1.19
C PRO A 165 -1.51 6.79 -0.60
N ALA A 166 -1.09 6.79 0.67
CA ALA A 166 -0.51 7.96 1.33
C ALA A 166 0.83 8.35 0.69
N LEU A 167 1.72 7.39 0.43
CA LEU A 167 3.00 7.65 -0.21
C LEU A 167 2.85 8.20 -1.64
N ILE A 168 1.89 7.68 -2.41
CA ILE A 168 1.60 8.17 -3.76
C ILE A 168 1.05 9.60 -3.70
N ALA A 169 0.08 9.88 -2.82
CA ALA A 169 -0.48 11.22 -2.65
C ALA A 169 0.60 12.24 -2.26
N LEU A 170 1.57 11.83 -1.43
CA LEU A 170 2.70 12.64 -0.99
C LEU A 170 3.82 12.76 -2.04
N GLY A 171 3.73 12.09 -3.19
CA GLY A 171 4.73 12.17 -4.27
C GLY A 171 6.04 11.44 -3.93
N ALA A 172 5.95 10.35 -3.19
CA ALA A 172 7.11 9.58 -2.74
C ALA A 172 7.80 8.81 -3.88
N THR A 173 9.13 8.62 -3.70
CA THR A 173 9.97 7.75 -4.55
C THR A 173 10.58 6.63 -3.71
N ALA A 174 10.78 5.45 -4.29
CA ALA A 174 11.47 4.32 -3.68
C ALA A 174 12.86 4.15 -4.30
N GLU A 175 13.89 3.97 -3.45
CA GLU A 175 15.20 3.51 -3.89
C GLU A 175 15.22 1.99 -3.86
N VAL A 176 15.59 1.37 -4.97
CA VAL A 176 15.64 -0.07 -5.19
C VAL A 176 17.06 -0.49 -5.52
N LEU A 177 17.54 -1.57 -4.92
CA LEU A 177 18.84 -2.19 -5.21
C LEU A 177 18.62 -3.53 -5.91
N GLY A 178 19.34 -3.74 -6.99
CA GLY A 178 19.42 -5.00 -7.71
C GLY A 178 20.86 -5.31 -8.14
N PRO A 179 21.09 -6.39 -8.88
CA PRO A 179 22.44 -6.78 -9.34
C PRO A 179 23.14 -5.74 -10.23
N LYS A 180 22.34 -4.87 -10.87
CA LYS A 180 22.86 -3.78 -11.73
C LYS A 180 23.08 -2.47 -10.97
N GLY A 181 22.96 -2.48 -9.64
CA GLY A 181 23.05 -1.30 -8.80
C GLY A 181 21.70 -0.72 -8.40
N LYS A 182 21.70 0.55 -7.99
CA LYS A 182 20.54 1.25 -7.48
C LYS A 182 19.71 1.91 -8.61
N ARG A 183 18.41 1.94 -8.42
CA ARG A 183 17.49 2.72 -9.24
C ARG A 183 16.40 3.37 -8.40
N THR A 184 15.87 4.48 -8.87
CA THR A 184 14.75 5.18 -8.22
C THR A 184 13.45 4.92 -9.00
N VAL A 185 12.36 4.69 -8.28
CA VAL A 185 11.03 4.46 -8.84
C VAL A 185 10.04 5.36 -8.11
N GLU A 186 9.21 6.10 -8.83
CA GLU A 186 8.06 6.76 -8.21
C GLU A 186 7.14 5.69 -7.59
N VAL A 187 6.65 5.90 -6.37
CA VAL A 187 5.76 4.91 -5.72
C VAL A 187 4.45 4.75 -6.51
N ALA A 188 4.03 5.75 -7.26
CA ALA A 188 2.90 5.66 -8.19
C ALA A 188 3.12 4.58 -9.29
N ASN A 189 4.37 4.34 -9.68
CA ASN A 189 4.77 3.37 -10.70
C ASN A 189 5.34 2.07 -10.11
N PHE A 190 5.32 1.94 -8.78
CA PHE A 190 5.88 0.77 -8.09
C PHE A 190 5.00 -0.47 -8.19
N PHE A 191 3.69 -0.30 -8.23
CA PHE A 191 2.71 -1.40 -8.20
C PHE A 191 2.31 -1.86 -9.60
N ARG A 192 1.97 -3.13 -9.69
CA ARG A 192 1.37 -3.73 -10.89
C ARG A 192 0.26 -4.69 -10.50
N ALA A 193 -0.66 -4.91 -11.43
CA ALA A 193 -1.68 -5.94 -11.32
C ALA A 193 -1.11 -7.27 -11.86
N PRO A 194 -0.89 -8.30 -11.02
CA PRO A 194 -0.32 -9.57 -11.46
C PRO A 194 -1.33 -10.40 -12.25
N LYS A 195 -0.87 -11.06 -13.33
CA LYS A 195 -1.69 -11.90 -14.22
C LYS A 195 -1.37 -13.38 -14.14
N ALA A 196 -0.23 -13.73 -13.53
CA ALA A 196 0.29 -15.10 -13.50
C ALA A 196 1.05 -15.36 -12.19
N ALA A 197 1.43 -16.62 -11.97
CA ALA A 197 2.08 -17.08 -10.74
C ALA A 197 3.51 -16.53 -10.55
N ASP A 198 4.19 -16.24 -11.64
CA ASP A 198 5.54 -15.65 -11.70
C ASP A 198 5.55 -14.13 -11.56
N GLU A 199 4.40 -13.51 -11.38
CA GLU A 199 4.27 -12.07 -11.16
C GLU A 199 3.97 -11.74 -9.70
N ARG A 200 4.31 -10.50 -9.32
CA ARG A 200 4.04 -9.93 -7.99
C ARG A 200 3.19 -8.67 -8.13
N GLU A 201 2.67 -8.21 -7.02
CA GLU A 201 1.85 -6.99 -6.92
C GLU A 201 2.68 -5.70 -7.09
N HIS A 202 3.96 -5.83 -7.50
CA HIS A 202 4.91 -4.73 -7.69
C HIS A 202 5.88 -4.99 -8.87
N ASN A 203 6.55 -3.95 -9.33
CA ASN A 203 7.46 -3.93 -10.48
C ASN A 203 8.94 -4.24 -10.12
N LEU A 204 9.21 -4.86 -8.97
CA LEU A 204 10.54 -5.36 -8.66
C LEU A 204 10.83 -6.64 -9.45
N ALA A 205 12.06 -6.82 -9.89
CA ALA A 205 12.57 -8.12 -10.28
C ALA A 205 12.79 -9.02 -9.04
N ALA A 206 12.84 -10.33 -9.22
CA ALA A 206 13.01 -11.29 -8.12
C ALA A 206 14.30 -11.08 -7.32
N ASN A 207 15.33 -10.54 -7.97
CA ASN A 207 16.63 -10.23 -7.39
C ASN A 207 16.81 -8.73 -7.04
N GLU A 208 15.71 -8.01 -6.81
CA GLU A 208 15.72 -6.62 -6.35
C GLU A 208 15.10 -6.50 -4.95
N MET A 209 15.51 -5.49 -4.21
CA MET A 209 14.92 -5.12 -2.92
C MET A 209 14.77 -3.61 -2.76
N VAL A 210 13.76 -3.18 -2.00
CA VAL A 210 13.60 -1.78 -1.60
C VAL A 210 14.61 -1.45 -0.51
N LEU A 211 15.34 -0.34 -0.66
CA LEU A 211 16.24 0.18 0.35
C LEU A 211 15.57 1.23 1.24
N SER A 212 14.86 2.16 0.62
CA SER A 212 14.20 3.28 1.31
C SER A 212 13.08 3.88 0.47
N VAL A 213 12.26 4.71 1.10
CA VAL A 213 11.31 5.60 0.45
C VAL A 213 11.64 7.03 0.84
N THR A 214 11.67 7.93 -0.13
CA THR A 214 11.90 9.36 0.05
C THR A 214 10.63 10.13 -0.27
N ILE A 215 10.24 11.04 0.63
CA ILE A 215 9.04 11.88 0.53
C ILE A 215 9.50 13.35 0.55
N PRO A 216 9.10 14.18 -0.43
CA PRO A 216 9.39 15.61 -0.38
C PRO A 216 8.62 16.26 0.78
N VAL A 217 9.31 17.09 1.56
CA VAL A 217 8.69 17.94 2.58
C VAL A 217 8.24 19.22 1.89
N SER A 218 6.97 19.56 2.02
CA SER A 218 6.41 20.78 1.46
C SER A 218 5.66 21.53 2.57
N ASP A 219 6.10 22.74 2.86
CA ASP A 219 5.47 23.56 3.88
C ASP A 219 4.01 23.85 3.56
N GLY A 220 3.17 23.74 4.57
CA GLY A 220 1.73 23.95 4.43
C GLY A 220 0.96 22.87 3.68
N LEU A 221 1.59 21.77 3.26
CA LEU A 221 0.91 20.66 2.58
C LEU A 221 -0.12 20.03 3.52
N LYS A 222 -1.39 20.16 3.17
CA LYS A 222 -2.51 19.48 3.84
C LYS A 222 -2.58 18.05 3.35
N ASN A 223 -2.57 17.08 4.27
CA ASN A 223 -2.68 15.68 3.89
C ASN A 223 -3.37 14.88 4.99
N ALA A 224 -4.14 13.86 4.59
CA ALA A 224 -4.81 12.93 5.48
C ALA A 224 -5.06 11.59 4.79
N SER A 225 -5.22 10.54 5.58
CA SER A 225 -5.73 9.24 5.16
C SER A 225 -6.99 8.89 5.95
N TYR A 226 -7.97 8.30 5.27
CA TYR A 226 -9.18 7.81 5.91
C TYR A 226 -9.51 6.41 5.42
N GLU A 227 -9.79 5.51 6.35
CA GLU A 227 -10.13 4.12 6.09
C GLU A 227 -11.55 3.81 6.56
N VAL A 228 -12.28 3.04 5.76
CA VAL A 228 -13.54 2.41 6.16
C VAL A 228 -13.28 0.93 6.42
N ARG A 229 -13.60 0.47 7.64
CA ARG A 229 -13.39 -0.90 8.11
C ARG A 229 -14.63 -1.41 8.83
N HIS A 230 -14.77 -2.72 9.01
CA HIS A 230 -15.83 -3.30 9.86
C HIS A 230 -15.52 -3.11 11.36
N LYS A 231 -14.24 -3.15 11.73
CA LYS A 231 -13.75 -3.02 13.11
C LYS A 231 -12.77 -1.86 13.22
N GLN A 232 -12.65 -1.30 14.40
CA GLN A 232 -11.71 -0.20 14.66
C GLN A 232 -10.23 -0.61 14.64
N SER A 233 -9.94 -1.89 14.91
CA SER A 233 -8.58 -2.44 14.84
C SER A 233 -8.60 -3.92 14.43
N TYR A 234 -7.42 -4.46 14.08
CA TYR A 234 -7.25 -5.84 13.61
C TYR A 234 -8.13 -6.21 12.41
N ASP A 235 -8.30 -5.26 11.50
CA ASP A 235 -9.14 -5.43 10.33
C ASP A 235 -8.47 -4.82 9.10
N TRP A 236 -8.84 -5.32 7.93
CA TRP A 236 -8.40 -4.80 6.64
C TRP A 236 -9.36 -3.70 6.18
N PRO A 237 -8.85 -2.60 5.59
CA PRO A 237 -9.74 -1.61 5.00
C PRO A 237 -10.61 -2.20 3.89
N LEU A 238 -11.89 -1.86 3.92
CA LEU A 238 -12.79 -2.07 2.78
C LEU A 238 -12.47 -1.10 1.66
N VAL A 239 -12.22 0.15 2.05
CA VAL A 239 -11.81 1.27 1.20
C VAL A 239 -10.89 2.19 2.00
N GLN A 240 -9.88 2.74 1.34
CA GLN A 240 -9.04 3.80 1.86
C GLN A 240 -8.98 4.94 0.85
N ALA A 241 -8.94 6.18 1.33
CA ALA A 241 -8.58 7.35 0.56
C ALA A 241 -7.43 8.09 1.26
N ALA A 242 -6.39 8.44 0.50
CA ALA A 242 -5.33 9.34 0.94
C ALA A 242 -5.34 10.58 0.06
N VAL A 243 -5.22 11.75 0.68
CA VAL A 243 -5.27 13.04 -0.01
C VAL A 243 -4.09 13.91 0.38
N ALA A 244 -3.61 14.72 -0.56
CA ALA A 244 -2.63 15.78 -0.32
C ALA A 244 -2.91 16.97 -1.24
N PHE A 245 -2.90 18.20 -0.69
CA PHE A 245 -3.11 19.44 -1.43
C PHE A 245 -2.54 20.64 -0.68
N GLN A 246 -2.25 21.73 -1.39
CA GLN A 246 -1.98 23.05 -0.79
C GLN A 246 -3.28 23.82 -0.62
N LEU A 247 -3.31 24.74 0.37
CA LEU A 247 -4.35 25.75 0.46
C LEU A 247 -3.79 27.09 -0.02
N ALA A 248 -4.31 27.60 -1.15
CA ALA A 248 -4.04 28.93 -1.67
C ALA A 248 -5.35 29.74 -1.60
N ASP A 249 -5.35 30.86 -0.87
CA ASP A 249 -6.54 31.68 -0.66
C ASP A 249 -7.78 30.89 -0.18
N GLY A 250 -7.55 29.92 0.71
CA GLY A 250 -8.60 29.05 1.26
C GLY A 250 -9.12 27.98 0.30
N LYS A 251 -8.52 27.84 -0.89
CA LYS A 251 -8.91 26.87 -1.92
C LYS A 251 -7.85 25.79 -2.11
N ALA A 252 -8.28 24.57 -2.39
CA ALA A 252 -7.39 23.45 -2.69
C ALA A 252 -6.66 23.67 -4.02
N LYS A 253 -5.35 23.42 -4.00
CA LYS A 253 -4.48 23.52 -5.18
C LYS A 253 -3.53 22.33 -5.27
N GLY A 254 -3.36 21.77 -6.46
CA GLY A 254 -2.47 20.66 -6.74
C GLY A 254 -2.91 19.38 -6.01
N ALA A 255 -4.22 19.15 -5.91
CA ALA A 255 -4.79 18.04 -5.17
C ALA A 255 -4.39 16.70 -5.78
N LYS A 256 -3.92 15.78 -4.94
CA LYS A 256 -3.71 14.37 -5.24
C LYS A 256 -4.63 13.54 -4.35
N ILE A 257 -5.43 12.69 -4.96
CA ILE A 257 -6.38 11.80 -4.28
C ILE A 257 -6.11 10.38 -4.74
N VAL A 258 -5.81 9.48 -3.82
CA VAL A 258 -5.42 8.10 -4.12
C VAL A 258 -6.27 7.14 -3.30
N LEU A 259 -6.87 6.17 -3.98
CA LEU A 259 -7.69 5.13 -3.36
C LEU A 259 -6.88 3.86 -3.12
N GLY A 260 -7.09 3.23 -1.99
CA GLY A 260 -6.56 1.92 -1.61
C GLY A 260 -7.67 0.89 -1.41
N HIS A 261 -7.31 -0.39 -1.52
CA HIS A 261 -8.17 -1.56 -1.27
C HIS A 261 -9.40 -1.68 -2.19
N VAL A 262 -9.36 -1.04 -3.36
CA VAL A 262 -10.46 -1.03 -4.34
C VAL A 262 -10.07 -1.54 -5.73
N ALA A 263 -8.78 -1.77 -5.97
CA ALA A 263 -8.22 -2.23 -7.24
C ALA A 263 -6.96 -3.08 -7.00
N PRO A 264 -6.46 -3.82 -8.01
CA PRO A 264 -5.20 -4.57 -7.93
C PRO A 264 -3.97 -3.69 -7.67
N THR A 265 -4.05 -2.39 -7.97
CA THR A 265 -3.06 -1.36 -7.65
C THR A 265 -3.76 -0.18 -6.97
N PRO A 266 -3.05 0.69 -6.22
CA PRO A 266 -3.64 1.96 -5.79
C PRO A 266 -4.17 2.75 -7.00
N VAL A 267 -5.31 3.45 -6.84
CA VAL A 267 -5.97 4.20 -7.91
C VAL A 267 -5.80 5.69 -7.69
N ILE A 268 -5.18 6.38 -8.64
CA ILE A 268 -5.14 7.84 -8.65
C ILE A 268 -6.49 8.33 -9.17
N ALA A 269 -7.26 9.01 -8.31
CA ALA A 269 -8.61 9.48 -8.62
C ALA A 269 -8.55 10.89 -9.24
N GLU A 270 -8.13 10.98 -10.49
CA GLU A 270 -7.92 12.25 -11.21
C GLU A 270 -9.19 13.11 -11.28
N GLU A 271 -10.35 12.49 -11.53
CA GLU A 271 -11.62 13.20 -11.61
C GLU A 271 -12.02 13.83 -10.26
N ALA A 272 -11.70 13.14 -9.15
CA ALA A 272 -11.89 13.70 -7.82
C ALA A 272 -10.94 14.88 -7.54
N ALA A 273 -9.69 14.77 -7.97
CA ALA A 273 -8.71 15.84 -7.84
C ALA A 273 -9.13 17.08 -8.66
N LYS A 274 -9.61 16.91 -9.89
CA LYS A 274 -10.17 17.98 -10.71
C LYS A 274 -11.39 18.63 -10.07
N ALA A 275 -12.28 17.84 -9.44
CA ALA A 275 -13.51 18.34 -8.83
C ALA A 275 -13.26 19.23 -7.61
N ILE A 276 -12.12 19.06 -6.90
CA ILE A 276 -11.77 19.89 -5.74
C ILE A 276 -10.79 21.02 -6.08
N GLU A 277 -10.11 20.95 -7.23
CA GLU A 277 -9.12 21.96 -7.65
C GLU A 277 -9.73 23.35 -7.72
N GLY A 278 -9.10 24.33 -7.08
CA GLY A 278 -9.58 25.71 -7.01
C GLY A 278 -10.84 25.94 -6.15
N GLN A 279 -11.33 24.93 -5.45
CA GLN A 279 -12.51 25.01 -4.57
C GLN A 279 -12.10 25.14 -3.11
N ALA A 280 -12.93 25.82 -2.31
CA ALA A 280 -12.85 25.72 -0.86
C ALA A 280 -13.23 24.28 -0.45
N VAL A 281 -12.52 23.71 0.53
CA VAL A 281 -12.82 22.35 1.01
C VAL A 281 -13.96 22.43 2.02
N THR A 282 -15.17 22.32 1.53
CA THR A 282 -16.41 22.26 2.31
C THR A 282 -17.03 20.87 2.26
N GLU A 283 -18.06 20.62 3.05
CA GLU A 283 -18.79 19.36 3.03
C GLU A 283 -19.38 19.05 1.64
N GLU A 284 -19.89 20.08 0.97
CA GLU A 284 -20.47 19.96 -0.37
C GLU A 284 -19.41 19.66 -1.44
N THR A 285 -18.31 20.45 -1.49
CA THR A 285 -17.25 20.27 -2.48
C THR A 285 -16.51 18.94 -2.28
N ALA A 286 -16.26 18.54 -1.03
CA ALA A 286 -15.67 17.26 -0.69
C ALA A 286 -16.60 16.08 -1.05
N ALA A 287 -17.92 16.23 -0.91
CA ALA A 287 -18.87 15.22 -1.34
C ALA A 287 -18.90 15.06 -2.88
N LYS A 288 -18.84 16.18 -3.64
CA LYS A 288 -18.73 16.15 -5.11
C LYS A 288 -17.44 15.45 -5.56
N ALA A 289 -16.31 15.74 -4.92
CA ALA A 289 -15.06 15.05 -5.19
C ALA A 289 -15.15 13.55 -4.86
N GLY A 290 -15.83 13.18 -3.78
CA GLY A 290 -16.09 11.78 -3.43
C GLY A 290 -16.90 11.05 -4.50
N GLN A 291 -17.96 11.66 -5.01
CA GLN A 291 -18.75 11.12 -6.12
C GLN A 291 -17.91 10.95 -7.40
N ALA A 292 -17.10 11.94 -7.73
CA ALA A 292 -16.19 11.87 -8.87
C ALA A 292 -15.16 10.74 -8.73
N ALA A 293 -14.68 10.46 -7.50
CA ALA A 293 -13.75 9.36 -7.22
C ALA A 293 -14.34 7.98 -7.51
N ALA A 294 -15.65 7.83 -7.46
CA ALA A 294 -16.34 6.57 -7.72
C ALA A 294 -16.62 6.34 -9.24
N THR A 295 -16.32 7.33 -10.08
CA THR A 295 -16.52 7.22 -11.54
C THR A 295 -15.69 6.07 -12.12
N GLY A 296 -16.31 5.25 -12.96
CA GLY A 296 -15.67 4.10 -13.59
C GLY A 296 -15.62 2.84 -12.71
N ALA A 297 -16.14 2.87 -11.49
CA ALA A 297 -16.29 1.66 -10.68
C ALA A 297 -17.19 0.64 -11.37
N LYS A 298 -16.75 -0.62 -11.42
CA LYS A 298 -17.48 -1.77 -11.96
C LYS A 298 -17.48 -2.88 -10.91
N PRO A 299 -18.40 -2.81 -9.94
CA PRO A 299 -18.46 -3.80 -8.88
C PRO A 299 -18.84 -5.18 -9.40
N LEU A 300 -18.39 -6.20 -8.69
CA LEU A 300 -18.77 -7.59 -8.87
C LEU A 300 -20.11 -7.87 -8.14
N SER A 301 -20.53 -9.13 -8.12
CA SER A 301 -21.84 -9.55 -7.59
C SER A 301 -22.10 -9.18 -6.12
N GLN A 302 -21.04 -9.02 -5.29
CA GLN A 302 -21.20 -8.86 -3.83
C GLN A 302 -20.53 -7.59 -3.26
N ASN A 303 -19.93 -6.73 -4.09
CA ASN A 303 -19.11 -5.62 -3.58
C ASN A 303 -19.55 -4.22 -4.04
N ALA A 304 -20.79 -4.09 -4.54
CA ALA A 304 -21.36 -2.80 -4.97
C ALA A 304 -21.38 -1.73 -3.84
N TYR A 305 -21.51 -2.16 -2.58
CA TYR A 305 -21.47 -1.28 -1.41
C TYR A 305 -20.18 -0.47 -1.30
N LYS A 306 -19.04 -0.98 -1.82
CA LYS A 306 -17.75 -0.27 -1.80
C LYS A 306 -17.76 1.04 -2.60
N VAL A 307 -18.64 1.16 -3.61
CA VAL A 307 -18.80 2.40 -4.39
C VAL A 307 -19.17 3.55 -3.46
N LYS A 308 -20.17 3.36 -2.60
CA LYS A 308 -20.58 4.38 -1.61
C LYS A 308 -19.49 4.64 -0.58
N LEU A 309 -18.73 3.62 -0.19
CA LEU A 309 -17.61 3.79 0.75
C LEU A 309 -16.47 4.61 0.15
N VAL A 310 -16.22 4.53 -1.16
CA VAL A 310 -15.24 5.40 -1.87
C VAL A 310 -15.64 6.86 -1.73
N GLU A 311 -16.92 7.19 -2.01
CA GLU A 311 -17.42 8.56 -1.88
C GLU A 311 -17.21 9.11 -0.46
N VAL A 312 -17.55 8.31 0.55
CA VAL A 312 -17.42 8.68 1.96
C VAL A 312 -15.95 8.82 2.37
N ALA A 313 -15.09 7.89 1.96
CA ALA A 313 -13.68 7.90 2.32
C ALA A 313 -12.96 9.15 1.78
N VAL A 314 -13.21 9.50 0.50
CA VAL A 314 -12.63 10.71 -0.12
C VAL A 314 -13.16 11.97 0.56
N LYS A 315 -14.49 12.09 0.76
CA LYS A 315 -15.09 13.21 1.48
C LYS A 315 -14.43 13.43 2.84
N ARG A 316 -14.34 12.38 3.65
CA ARG A 316 -13.78 12.45 5.00
C ARG A 316 -12.28 12.73 5.01
N ALA A 317 -11.53 12.15 4.10
CA ALA A 317 -10.09 12.43 3.96
C ALA A 317 -9.83 13.91 3.63
N LEU A 318 -10.59 14.49 2.67
CA LEU A 318 -10.49 15.91 2.31
C LEU A 318 -10.83 16.83 3.49
N LEU A 319 -11.94 16.59 4.17
CA LEU A 319 -12.36 17.37 5.34
C LEU A 319 -11.33 17.26 6.49
N THR A 320 -10.81 16.07 6.76
CA THR A 320 -9.75 15.85 7.75
C THR A 320 -8.50 16.65 7.41
N ALA A 321 -8.03 16.59 6.16
CA ALA A 321 -6.85 17.32 5.70
C ALA A 321 -7.03 18.84 5.81
N ALA A 322 -8.22 19.34 5.55
CA ALA A 322 -8.57 20.75 5.69
C ALA A 322 -8.71 21.23 7.15
N GLY A 323 -8.70 20.31 8.13
CA GLY A 323 -8.90 20.63 9.55
C GLY A 323 -10.35 20.88 9.94
N ALA A 324 -11.31 20.39 9.16
CA ALA A 324 -12.73 20.48 9.49
C ALA A 324 -13.10 19.59 10.69
N ALA A 325 -14.18 19.95 11.40
CA ALA A 325 -14.69 19.15 12.49
C ALA A 325 -15.11 17.75 11.99
N LYS A 326 -14.66 16.72 12.72
CA LYS A 326 -14.93 15.33 12.39
C LYS A 326 -16.25 14.87 13.03
N TYR A 327 -17.37 15.31 12.48
CA TYR A 327 -18.71 14.98 13.00
C TYR A 327 -19.05 13.47 12.99
N TRP A 328 -18.21 12.65 12.37
CA TRP A 328 -18.34 11.18 12.32
C TRP A 328 -17.53 10.46 13.41
N GLU A 329 -16.71 11.17 14.18
CA GLU A 329 -15.99 10.65 15.35
C GLU A 329 -16.76 11.12 16.59
N VAL A 330 -17.78 10.37 17.01
CA VAL A 330 -18.58 10.61 18.22
C VAL A 330 -18.18 9.64 19.31
#